data_b152c556a056ec537b427b7e711fc9f6
#
_entry.id   b152c556a056ec537b427b7e711fc9f6
#
_cell.length_a   1.000
_cell.length_b   1.000
_cell.length_c   1.000
_cell.angle_alpha   90.00
_cell.angle_beta   90.00
_cell.angle_gamma   90.00
#
_symmetry.space_group_name_H-M   'P 1'
#
loop_
_entity.id
_entity.type
_entity.pdbx_description
1 polymer ?
#
loop_
_entity_poly.entity_id
_entity_poly.type
_entity_poly.pdbx_seq_one_letter_code
_entity_poly.pdbx_strand_id
1 'polypeptide(L)'
;MASTISYNSTIKLGVATGGAYTAPTVALGEVTSISFDGVAQSTIEITQLSDAVKKFTAGLLDPGSISLEVNLDQDDATQALLFAASTDRTLRSYLISFGASGGGMTVSGLGIVTGFSVKAGLDAVLTASFTIKCTAAYTITAIA
;
A
#
# COMPACT_ATOMS: atom_id res chain seq x y z
N MET A 1 20.00 10.09 16.03
CA MET A 1 18.88 9.35 15.43
C MET A 1 19.25 9.02 13.99
N ALA A 2 19.22 7.76 13.62
CA ALA A 2 19.58 7.35 12.28
C ALA A 2 18.35 7.33 11.38
N SER A 3 18.51 7.83 10.15
CA SER A 3 17.46 7.71 9.14
C SER A 3 17.42 6.30 8.58
N THR A 4 16.24 5.77 8.40
CA THR A 4 16.07 4.46 7.76
C THR A 4 16.16 4.62 6.25
N ILE A 5 17.04 3.85 5.63
CA ILE A 5 17.16 3.83 4.17
C ILE A 5 16.14 2.85 3.58
N SER A 6 15.70 3.12 2.37
CA SER A 6 14.69 2.30 1.71
C SER A 6 15.24 1.03 1.07
N TYR A 7 16.52 0.76 1.27
CA TYR A 7 17.14 -0.45 0.75
C TYR A 7 16.43 -1.70 1.27
N ASN A 8 16.17 -2.62 0.37
CA ASN A 8 15.53 -3.89 0.66
C ASN A 8 14.07 -3.78 1.15
N SER A 9 13.38 -2.71 0.76
CA SER A 9 11.93 -2.61 0.98
C SER A 9 11.20 -3.62 0.10
N THR A 10 10.18 -4.27 0.67
CA THR A 10 9.42 -5.31 -0.04
C THR A 10 7.93 -5.11 0.15
N ILE A 11 7.16 -5.61 -0.80
CA ILE A 11 5.72 -5.71 -0.68
C ILE A 11 5.29 -7.15 -0.93
N LYS A 12 4.43 -7.66 -0.06
CA LYS A 12 3.81 -8.97 -0.22
C LYS A 12 2.33 -8.78 -0.49
N LEU A 13 1.79 -9.58 -1.39
CA LEU A 13 0.39 -9.52 -1.74
C LEU A 13 -0.21 -10.93 -1.64
N GLY A 14 -1.39 -11.03 -1.06
CA GLY A 14 -2.08 -12.30 -0.89
C GLY A 14 -3.59 -12.14 -1.11
N VAL A 15 -4.33 -13.21 -0.90
CA VAL A 15 -5.78 -13.23 -1.01
C VAL A 15 -6.39 -13.05 0.37
N ALA A 16 -7.38 -12.15 0.49
CA ALA A 16 -8.12 -11.98 1.74
C ALA A 16 -9.19 -13.08 1.82
N THR A 17 -9.04 -13.99 2.76
CA THR A 17 -9.99 -15.07 2.95
C THR A 17 -11.21 -14.58 3.73
N GLY A 18 -12.39 -14.69 3.12
CA GLY A 18 -13.64 -14.28 3.77
C GLY A 18 -13.73 -12.80 4.10
N GLY A 19 -12.97 -11.96 3.40
CA GLY A 19 -12.92 -10.52 3.66
C GLY A 19 -12.07 -10.12 4.85
N ALA A 20 -11.36 -11.06 5.48
CA ALA A 20 -10.48 -10.80 6.61
C ALA A 20 -9.01 -10.78 6.17
N TYR A 21 -8.19 -10.04 6.91
CA TYR A 21 -6.76 -10.00 6.65
C TYR A 21 -6.13 -11.38 6.89
N THR A 22 -5.41 -11.84 5.90
CA THR A 22 -4.58 -13.04 5.99
C THR A 22 -3.16 -12.65 5.61
N ALA A 23 -2.19 -12.95 6.46
CA ALA A 23 -0.81 -12.54 6.21
C ALA A 23 -0.30 -13.09 4.86
N PRO A 24 0.08 -12.22 3.92
CA PRO A 24 0.58 -12.67 2.63
C PRO A 24 1.98 -13.27 2.77
N THR A 25 2.27 -14.27 1.97
CA THR A 25 3.55 -14.98 2.01
C THR A 25 4.39 -14.78 0.75
N VAL A 26 3.79 -14.25 -0.31
CA VAL A 26 4.45 -14.10 -1.60
C VAL A 26 4.92 -12.66 -1.78
N ALA A 27 6.23 -12.46 -1.81
CA ALA A 27 6.83 -11.16 -2.08
C ALA A 27 6.85 -10.90 -3.58
N LEU A 28 6.52 -9.66 -3.98
CA LEU A 28 6.60 -9.26 -5.38
C LEU A 28 8.06 -9.06 -5.80
N GLY A 29 8.40 -9.59 -6.96
CA GLY A 29 9.73 -9.44 -7.54
C GLY A 29 9.87 -8.19 -8.38
N GLU A 30 11.11 -7.75 -8.58
CA GLU A 30 11.47 -6.64 -9.46
C GLU A 30 10.84 -5.30 -9.11
N VAL A 31 10.46 -5.09 -7.85
CA VAL A 31 9.89 -3.83 -7.38
C VAL A 31 10.98 -2.76 -7.30
N THR A 32 10.77 -1.64 -7.97
CA THR A 32 11.73 -0.53 -7.99
C THR A 32 11.31 0.63 -7.09
N SER A 33 10.01 0.78 -6.85
CA SER A 33 9.50 1.88 -6.03
C SER A 33 8.20 1.48 -5.36
N ILE A 34 8.06 1.83 -4.09
CA ILE A 34 6.83 1.64 -3.30
C ILE A 34 6.52 2.96 -2.64
N SER A 35 5.28 3.44 -2.81
CA SER A 35 4.80 4.64 -2.14
C SER A 35 3.48 4.32 -1.44
N PHE A 36 3.41 4.62 -0.16
CA PHE A 36 2.19 4.54 0.62
C PHE A 36 1.68 5.95 0.86
N ASP A 37 0.59 6.30 0.18
CA ASP A 37 -0.07 7.59 0.37
C ASP A 37 -0.97 7.48 1.58
N GLY A 38 -0.46 7.97 2.65
CA GLY A 38 -0.95 7.79 3.99
C GLY A 38 -2.41 8.04 4.25
N VAL A 39 -2.72 7.96 5.51
CA VAL A 39 -4.06 8.02 6.06
C VAL A 39 -4.55 9.45 6.11
N ALA A 40 -5.80 9.67 5.75
CA ALA A 40 -6.45 10.96 5.86
C ALA A 40 -7.73 10.83 6.67
N GLN A 41 -7.97 11.82 7.52
CA GLN A 41 -9.22 11.92 8.27
C GLN A 41 -9.89 13.25 7.96
N SER A 42 -11.18 13.23 7.76
CA SER A 42 -11.95 14.46 7.70
C SER A 42 -12.19 14.99 9.11
N THR A 43 -12.34 16.30 9.25
CA THR A 43 -12.69 16.92 10.51
C THR A 43 -14.11 17.49 10.42
N ILE A 44 -14.85 17.39 11.53
CA ILE A 44 -16.20 17.90 11.64
C ILE A 44 -16.18 18.99 12.69
N GLU A 45 -16.64 20.18 12.34
CA GLU A 45 -16.71 21.29 13.30
C GLU A 45 -17.88 21.09 14.25
N ILE A 46 -17.60 21.11 15.53
CA ILE A 46 -18.58 20.95 16.60
C ILE A 46 -18.63 22.18 17.52
N THR A 47 -18.18 23.31 17.03
CA THR A 47 -18.15 24.57 17.78
C THR A 47 -19.56 25.02 18.15
N GLN A 48 -19.75 25.41 19.40
CA GLN A 48 -21.01 25.97 19.90
C GLN A 48 -20.87 27.48 20.08
N LEU A 49 -22.00 28.16 20.21
CA LEU A 49 -22.02 29.61 20.37
C LEU A 49 -21.32 30.07 21.65
N SER A 50 -21.27 29.23 22.67
CA SER A 50 -20.57 29.52 23.92
C SER A 50 -19.06 29.29 23.84
N ASP A 51 -18.56 28.72 22.77
CA ASP A 51 -17.15 28.41 22.65
C ASP A 51 -16.34 29.62 22.20
N ALA A 52 -15.24 29.90 22.88
CA ALA A 52 -14.29 30.95 22.50
C ALA A 52 -13.30 30.48 21.43
N VAL A 53 -13.15 29.16 21.24
CA VAL A 53 -12.21 28.54 20.31
C VAL A 53 -12.97 27.51 19.50
N LYS A 54 -12.66 27.42 18.21
CA LYS A 54 -13.25 26.40 17.34
C LYS A 54 -12.88 25.00 17.79
N LYS A 55 -13.85 24.11 17.79
CA LYS A 55 -13.68 22.71 18.15
C LYS A 55 -14.00 21.81 16.98
N PHE A 56 -13.22 20.76 16.83
CA PHE A 56 -13.35 19.79 15.75
C PHE A 56 -13.32 18.37 16.30
N THR A 57 -14.01 17.48 15.63
CA THR A 57 -13.89 16.03 15.88
C THR A 57 -13.49 15.32 14.60
N ALA A 58 -12.89 14.16 14.73
CA ALA A 58 -12.47 13.37 13.59
C ALA A 58 -13.68 12.73 12.90
N GLY A 59 -13.70 12.80 11.58
CA GLY A 59 -14.67 12.09 10.76
C GLY A 59 -14.20 10.70 10.37
N LEU A 60 -14.65 10.22 9.23
CA LEU A 60 -14.24 8.90 8.73
C LEU A 60 -12.78 8.88 8.33
N LEU A 61 -12.13 7.77 8.61
CA LEU A 61 -10.75 7.51 8.27
C LEU A 61 -10.66 6.95 6.85
N ASP A 62 -9.83 7.58 6.02
CA ASP A 62 -9.45 7.04 4.72
C ASP A 62 -8.09 6.36 4.88
N PRO A 63 -8.00 5.04 4.67
CA PRO A 63 -6.73 4.33 4.86
C PRO A 63 -5.67 4.62 3.79
N GLY A 64 -6.01 5.37 2.76
CA GLY A 64 -5.03 5.79 1.76
C GLY A 64 -4.92 4.85 0.57
N SER A 65 -3.80 4.97 -0.13
CA SER A 65 -3.52 4.16 -1.32
C SER A 65 -2.04 3.81 -1.39
N ILE A 66 -1.74 2.79 -2.18
CA ILE A 66 -0.38 2.33 -2.41
C ILE A 66 -0.10 2.45 -3.90
N SER A 67 1.03 3.07 -4.24
CA SER A 67 1.54 3.11 -5.61
C SER A 67 2.83 2.34 -5.66
N LEU A 68 2.96 1.43 -6.58
CA LEU A 68 4.20 0.68 -6.74
C LEU A 68 4.61 0.60 -8.21
N GLU A 69 5.91 0.54 -8.43
CA GLU A 69 6.50 0.45 -9.75
C GLU A 69 7.43 -0.75 -9.78
N VAL A 70 7.32 -1.54 -10.84
CA VAL A 70 8.10 -2.75 -11.01
C VAL A 70 8.74 -2.76 -12.40
N ASN A 71 9.90 -3.41 -12.51
CA ASN A 71 10.45 -3.80 -13.81
C ASN A 71 9.67 -5.03 -14.27
N LEU A 72 9.05 -4.94 -15.43
CA LEU A 72 8.19 -6.00 -15.91
C LEU A 72 9.01 -7.22 -16.32
N ASP A 73 8.71 -8.34 -15.70
CA ASP A 73 9.29 -9.65 -16.02
C ASP A 73 8.16 -10.62 -16.31
N GLN A 74 8.07 -11.05 -17.55
CA GLN A 74 6.97 -11.92 -18.00
C GLN A 74 7.01 -13.30 -17.36
N ASP A 75 8.18 -13.71 -16.89
CA ASP A 75 8.35 -15.03 -16.27
C ASP A 75 8.14 -15.00 -14.76
N ASP A 76 7.92 -13.83 -14.19
CA ASP A 76 7.73 -13.68 -12.74
C ASP A 76 6.28 -13.97 -12.35
N ALA A 77 6.07 -15.09 -11.67
CA ALA A 77 4.75 -15.51 -11.22
C ALA A 77 4.14 -14.53 -10.21
N THR A 78 4.96 -13.80 -9.46
CA THR A 78 4.45 -12.84 -8.47
C THR A 78 3.82 -11.63 -9.14
N GLN A 79 4.36 -11.18 -10.27
CA GLN A 79 3.75 -10.09 -11.03
C GLN A 79 2.43 -10.51 -11.69
N ALA A 80 2.29 -11.78 -12.04
CA ALA A 80 1.04 -12.30 -12.58
C ALA A 80 -0.11 -12.17 -11.59
N LEU A 81 0.18 -12.23 -10.29
CA LEU A 81 -0.84 -12.03 -9.24
C LEU A 81 -1.39 -10.60 -9.26
N LEU A 82 -0.56 -9.62 -9.54
CA LEU A 82 -1.02 -8.22 -9.66
C LEU A 82 -1.94 -8.03 -10.85
N PHE A 83 -1.59 -8.61 -11.98
CA PHE A 83 -2.44 -8.52 -13.17
C PHE A 83 -3.78 -9.22 -12.97
N ALA A 84 -3.77 -10.39 -12.34
CA ALA A 84 -5.01 -11.09 -11.99
C ALA A 84 -5.86 -10.27 -11.02
N ALA A 85 -5.24 -9.67 -10.01
CA ALA A 85 -5.94 -8.86 -9.03
C ALA A 85 -6.57 -7.61 -9.64
N SER A 86 -5.96 -7.05 -10.69
CA SER A 86 -6.51 -5.88 -11.37
C SER A 86 -7.78 -6.19 -12.17
N THR A 87 -7.98 -7.43 -12.56
CA THR A 87 -9.13 -7.84 -13.38
C THR A 87 -10.24 -8.51 -12.59
N ASP A 88 -9.91 -9.27 -11.54
CA ASP A 88 -10.91 -10.05 -10.79
C ASP A 88 -11.62 -9.25 -9.68
N ARG A 89 -11.14 -8.06 -9.38
CA ARG A 89 -11.74 -7.13 -8.40
C ARG A 89 -11.86 -7.72 -6.99
N THR A 90 -11.02 -8.68 -6.66
CA THR A 90 -11.07 -9.29 -5.34
C THR A 90 -10.27 -8.49 -4.33
N LEU A 91 -10.70 -8.60 -3.07
CA LEU A 91 -9.99 -8.03 -1.95
C LEU A 91 -8.67 -8.76 -1.75
N ARG A 92 -7.59 -8.01 -1.61
CA ARG A 92 -6.25 -8.58 -1.40
C ARG A 92 -5.69 -8.09 -0.08
N SER A 93 -4.95 -8.97 0.60
CA SER A 93 -4.16 -8.56 1.75
C SER A 93 -2.80 -8.08 1.27
N TYR A 94 -2.26 -7.05 1.93
CA TYR A 94 -0.93 -6.55 1.61
C TYR A 94 -0.10 -6.43 2.88
N LEU A 95 1.21 -6.56 2.71
CA LEU A 95 2.19 -6.31 3.76
C LEU A 95 3.39 -5.62 3.12
N ILE A 96 3.63 -4.38 3.49
CA ILE A 96 4.75 -3.60 3.01
C ILE A 96 5.78 -3.50 4.12
N SER A 97 7.02 -3.85 3.82
CA SER A 97 8.14 -3.65 4.71
C SER A 97 9.04 -2.57 4.14
N PHE A 98 9.16 -1.46 4.85
CA PHE A 98 10.05 -0.37 4.48
C PHE A 98 11.36 -0.51 5.24
N GLY A 99 12.45 -0.64 4.50
CA GLY A 99 13.78 -0.76 5.07
C GLY A 99 14.25 -2.19 5.25
N ALA A 100 15.48 -2.33 5.71
CA ALA A 100 16.10 -3.63 5.89
C ALA A 100 15.49 -4.39 7.07
N SER A 101 15.59 -5.72 7.04
CA SER A 101 15.14 -6.59 8.12
C SER A 101 15.75 -6.17 9.45
N GLY A 102 14.90 -6.01 10.46
CA GLY A 102 15.33 -5.63 11.80
C GLY A 102 15.40 -4.13 12.05
N GLY A 103 15.11 -3.31 11.05
CA GLY A 103 15.18 -1.85 11.18
C GLY A 103 14.11 -1.08 10.43
N GLY A 104 13.12 -1.72 9.84
CA GLY A 104 12.14 -1.07 8.98
C GLY A 104 10.73 -1.00 9.59
N MET A 105 9.86 -0.22 9.01
CA MET A 105 8.45 -0.11 9.39
C MET A 105 7.63 -1.03 8.49
N THR A 106 6.62 -1.70 9.05
CA THR A 106 5.70 -2.50 8.27
C THR A 106 4.31 -1.91 8.29
N VAL A 107 3.64 -1.95 7.13
CA VAL A 107 2.25 -1.54 6.98
C VAL A 107 1.49 -2.72 6.38
N SER A 108 0.42 -3.11 7.02
CA SER A 108 -0.40 -4.23 6.56
C SER A 108 -1.88 -3.89 6.60
N GLY A 109 -2.63 -4.50 5.73
CA GLY A 109 -4.07 -4.28 5.67
C GLY A 109 -4.67 -4.92 4.43
N LEU A 110 -5.84 -4.43 4.05
CA LEU A 110 -6.60 -4.91 2.91
C LEU A 110 -6.69 -3.82 1.84
N GLY A 111 -6.67 -4.24 0.59
CA GLY A 111 -6.79 -3.32 -0.51
C GLY A 111 -7.29 -3.98 -1.79
N ILE A 112 -7.61 -3.16 -2.75
CA ILE A 112 -8.06 -3.59 -4.08
C ILE A 112 -7.13 -2.97 -5.10
N VAL A 113 -6.65 -3.78 -6.03
CA VAL A 113 -5.86 -3.25 -7.16
C VAL A 113 -6.81 -2.54 -8.11
N THR A 114 -6.69 -1.22 -8.18
CA THR A 114 -7.63 -0.39 -8.94
C THR A 114 -7.17 -0.13 -10.37
N GLY A 115 -5.89 -0.29 -10.65
CA GLY A 115 -5.41 -0.07 -12.00
C GLY A 115 -3.94 -0.36 -12.16
N PHE A 116 -3.53 -0.46 -13.41
CA PHE A 116 -2.11 -0.58 -13.74
C PHE A 116 -1.84 0.17 -15.05
N SER A 117 -0.59 0.53 -15.24
CA SER A 117 -0.10 1.07 -16.51
C SER A 117 1.23 0.44 -16.85
N VAL A 118 1.49 0.25 -18.12
CA VAL A 118 2.76 -0.29 -18.61
C VAL A 118 3.43 0.76 -19.48
N LYS A 119 4.71 0.99 -19.25
CA LYS A 119 5.50 1.96 -19.98
C LYS A 119 6.67 1.27 -20.66
N ALA A 120 6.81 1.47 -21.95
CA ALA A 120 7.92 1.01 -22.75
C ALA A 120 8.62 2.20 -23.37
N GLY A 121 9.94 2.24 -23.26
CA GLY A 121 10.76 3.28 -23.88
C GLY A 121 11.85 2.68 -24.71
N LEU A 122 12.37 3.44 -25.66
CA LEU A 122 13.54 3.04 -26.43
C LEU A 122 14.76 3.00 -25.50
N ASP A 123 15.52 1.93 -25.55
CA ASP A 123 16.69 1.69 -24.70
C ASP A 123 16.39 1.73 -23.20
N ALA A 124 15.14 1.46 -22.81
CA ALA A 124 14.72 1.45 -21.42
C ALA A 124 14.11 0.10 -21.06
N VAL A 125 14.20 -0.23 -19.77
CA VAL A 125 13.55 -1.42 -19.23
C VAL A 125 12.05 -1.22 -19.27
N LEU A 126 11.32 -2.27 -19.61
CA LEU A 126 9.87 -2.25 -19.57
C LEU A 126 9.41 -2.17 -18.11
N THR A 127 8.62 -1.16 -17.79
CA THR A 127 8.15 -0.91 -16.43
C THR A 127 6.64 -0.94 -16.36
N ALA A 128 6.11 -1.32 -15.20
CA ALA A 128 4.68 -1.28 -14.92
C ALA A 128 4.43 -0.59 -13.58
N SER A 129 3.37 0.19 -13.53
CA SER A 129 2.93 0.87 -12.31
C SER A 129 1.57 0.33 -11.90
N PHE A 130 1.40 0.05 -10.61
CA PHE A 130 0.16 -0.46 -10.05
C PHE A 130 -0.32 0.47 -8.95
N THR A 131 -1.63 0.62 -8.85
CA THR A 131 -2.28 1.36 -7.78
C THR A 131 -3.18 0.45 -7.00
N ILE A 132 -3.00 0.43 -5.68
CA ILE A 132 -3.82 -0.34 -4.75
C ILE A 132 -4.56 0.65 -3.86
N LYS A 133 -5.89 0.64 -3.89
CA LYS A 133 -6.68 1.46 -2.98
C LYS A 133 -6.90 0.67 -1.69
N CYS A 134 -6.41 1.19 -0.59
CA CYS A 134 -6.57 0.57 0.71
C CYS A 134 -8.02 0.67 1.18
N THR A 135 -8.51 -0.39 1.79
CA THR A 135 -9.83 -0.45 2.36
C THR A 135 -9.77 -1.13 3.73
N ALA A 136 -10.71 -0.82 4.60
CA ALA A 136 -10.75 -1.32 5.98
C ALA A 136 -9.56 -0.85 6.82
N ALA A 137 -9.49 -1.32 8.06
CA ALA A 137 -8.45 -0.93 9.00
C ALA A 137 -7.07 -1.43 8.55
N TYR A 138 -6.07 -0.64 8.80
CA TYR A 138 -4.69 -0.98 8.51
C TYR A 138 -3.90 -1.08 9.82
N THR A 139 -2.77 -1.76 9.77
CA THR A 139 -1.87 -1.89 10.91
C THR A 139 -0.49 -1.41 10.53
N ILE A 140 0.05 -0.48 11.32
CA ILE A 140 1.43 -0.03 11.18
C ILE A 140 2.20 -0.59 12.36
N THR A 141 3.26 -1.33 12.06
CA THR A 141 4.18 -1.82 13.07
C THR A 141 5.46 -1.02 12.96
N ALA A 142 5.72 -0.21 13.99
CA ALA A 142 6.96 0.52 14.08
C ALA A 142 8.08 -0.43 14.45
N ILE A 143 9.24 -0.12 13.99
CA ILE A 143 10.41 -0.94 14.22
C ILE A 143 11.04 -0.59 15.54
N ALA A 144 11.35 -1.60 16.23
CA ALA A 144 12.16 -1.44 17.42
C ALA A 144 13.63 -1.22 17.05
#